data_8e3d34dcb96a42fa4c6372e85bb64c67
#
_entry.id   8e3d34dcb96a42fa4c6372e85bb64c67
#
_cell.length_a   1.000
_cell.length_b   1.000
_cell.length_c   1.000
_cell.angle_alpha   90.00
_cell.angle_beta   90.00
_cell.angle_gamma   90.00
#
_symmetry.space_group_name_H-M   'P 1'
#
loop_
_entity.id
_entity.type
_entity.pdbx_description
1 polymer ?
#
loop_
_entity_poly.entity_id
_entity_poly.type
_entity_poly.pdbx_seq_one_letter_code
_entity_poly.pdbx_strand_id
1 'polypeptide(L)'
;MNQANEPRISMRGITKVFPGVRALEDVSFTLAPGEIHALMGENGAGKSTLVKVLTGVYQPDAGTIELDGQPVEFASPVEAQAAGINTVYQEVNLVPTLSVAENLMIQRQASFRGLINWRRTRELARKALQRLNLDIDVGRSLGSYSLAIQQMVAIARALDRETKVLVLDEPTASLDAKEVEALFTVLRDIKKQGIAIVFITHFLDQVYAISDRVTVLRNGRFVGTGPIAEVPRMKLVTMMLGRQVSGQTSDHPPVDSIKTDGAPLFEAKDVGRSRYLNPIDFTLRTGEVVGLAGLLGSGRTETSKLVFGAV
;
A
#
# COMPACT_ATOMS: atom_id res chain seq x y z
N MET A 1 -19.72 3.51 -31.96
CA MET A 1 -19.44 4.20 -30.70
C MET A 1 -18.29 3.45 -30.04
N ASN A 2 -17.15 4.11 -29.83
CA ASN A 2 -15.90 3.47 -29.40
C ASN A 2 -15.98 3.02 -27.92
N GLN A 3 -16.13 1.73 -27.66
CA GLN A 3 -16.07 1.13 -26.31
C GLN A 3 -14.67 1.23 -25.64
N ALA A 4 -13.68 1.78 -26.34
CA ALA A 4 -12.30 1.83 -25.87
C ALA A 4 -11.99 2.99 -24.90
N ASN A 5 -12.97 3.81 -24.49
CA ASN A 5 -12.71 5.04 -23.73
C ASN A 5 -13.61 5.23 -22.49
N GLU A 6 -14.42 4.25 -22.12
CA GLU A 6 -15.22 4.35 -20.89
C GLU A 6 -14.36 3.95 -19.68
N PRO A 7 -14.38 4.75 -18.60
CA PRO A 7 -13.63 4.40 -17.39
C PRO A 7 -14.22 3.14 -16.75
N ARG A 8 -13.35 2.28 -16.21
CA ARG A 8 -13.74 1.14 -15.38
C ARG A 8 -14.48 1.59 -14.12
N ILE A 9 -13.95 2.63 -13.49
CA ILE A 9 -14.56 3.31 -12.33
C ILE A 9 -14.68 4.80 -12.65
N SER A 10 -15.85 5.36 -12.36
CA SER A 10 -16.10 6.80 -12.34
C SER A 10 -16.78 7.17 -11.02
N MET A 11 -16.09 7.91 -10.18
CA MET A 11 -16.62 8.50 -8.94
C MET A 11 -16.76 9.99 -9.17
N ARG A 12 -17.94 10.58 -8.93
CA ARG A 12 -18.23 11.99 -9.18
C ARG A 12 -18.84 12.64 -7.97
N GLY A 13 -18.24 13.75 -7.53
CA GLY A 13 -18.80 14.58 -6.45
C GLY A 13 -18.85 13.87 -5.09
N ILE A 14 -17.99 12.92 -4.84
CA ILE A 14 -18.02 12.10 -3.62
C ILE A 14 -17.76 12.98 -2.39
N THR A 15 -18.73 13.00 -1.50
CA THR A 15 -18.66 13.68 -0.20
C THR A 15 -18.86 12.66 0.91
N LYS A 16 -18.04 12.74 1.96
CA LYS A 16 -18.17 11.92 3.17
C LYS A 16 -17.87 12.73 4.41
N VAL A 17 -18.83 12.77 5.32
CA VAL A 17 -18.76 13.51 6.57
C VAL A 17 -18.80 12.52 7.74
N PHE A 18 -17.91 12.71 8.70
CA PHE A 18 -17.96 12.04 10.00
C PHE A 18 -18.20 13.09 11.10
N PRO A 19 -18.64 12.73 12.30
CA PRO A 19 -18.79 13.67 13.39
C PRO A 19 -17.54 14.53 13.59
N GLY A 20 -17.65 15.84 13.36
CA GLY A 20 -16.56 16.81 13.49
C GLY A 20 -15.56 16.88 12.32
N VAL A 21 -15.67 16.02 11.29
CA VAL A 21 -14.69 16.00 10.18
C VAL A 21 -15.36 15.75 8.84
N ARG A 22 -15.11 16.61 7.85
CA ARG A 22 -15.44 16.35 6.46
C ARG A 22 -14.25 15.65 5.80
N ALA A 23 -14.31 14.32 5.69
CA ALA A 23 -13.22 13.50 5.22
C ALA A 23 -13.06 13.52 3.69
N LEU A 24 -14.16 13.73 2.95
CA LEU A 24 -14.17 13.97 1.50
C LEU A 24 -15.16 15.07 1.18
N GLU A 25 -14.81 15.97 0.28
CA GLU A 25 -15.64 17.08 -0.18
C GLU A 25 -15.51 17.23 -1.70
N ASP A 26 -16.59 16.87 -2.40
CA ASP A 26 -16.73 16.96 -3.86
C ASP A 26 -15.56 16.32 -4.62
N VAL A 27 -15.17 15.11 -4.21
CA VAL A 27 -14.04 14.40 -4.81
C VAL A 27 -14.50 13.62 -6.02
N SER A 28 -13.82 13.82 -7.16
CA SER A 28 -14.01 13.02 -8.36
C SER A 28 -12.75 12.20 -8.66
N PHE A 29 -12.94 10.94 -9.06
CA PHE A 29 -11.87 10.00 -9.37
C PHE A 29 -12.30 9.08 -10.52
N THR A 30 -11.40 8.86 -11.49
CA THR A 30 -11.65 7.96 -12.62
C THR A 30 -10.51 6.97 -12.76
N LEU A 31 -10.82 5.75 -13.17
CA LEU A 31 -9.86 4.68 -13.38
C LEU A 31 -10.18 3.96 -14.70
N ALA A 32 -9.23 3.88 -15.62
CA ALA A 32 -9.42 3.21 -16.90
C ALA A 32 -9.13 1.70 -16.79
N PRO A 33 -9.69 0.86 -17.68
CA PRO A 33 -9.31 -0.55 -17.78
C PRO A 33 -7.82 -0.71 -18.08
N GLY A 34 -7.12 -1.62 -17.38
CA GLY A 34 -5.69 -1.86 -17.57
C GLY A 34 -4.81 -0.64 -17.27
N GLU A 35 -5.23 0.20 -16.35
CA GLU A 35 -4.48 1.36 -15.86
C GLU A 35 -3.95 1.08 -14.45
N ILE A 36 -2.72 1.51 -14.16
CA ILE A 36 -2.21 1.64 -12.79
C ILE A 36 -2.30 3.12 -12.43
N HIS A 37 -3.25 3.46 -11.58
CA HIS A 37 -3.52 4.83 -11.14
C HIS A 37 -3.04 5.06 -9.71
N ALA A 38 -2.06 5.92 -9.52
CA ALA A 38 -1.60 6.30 -8.20
C ALA A 38 -2.58 7.27 -7.53
N LEU A 39 -2.99 6.96 -6.31
CA LEU A 39 -3.75 7.86 -5.45
C LEU A 39 -2.83 8.41 -4.34
N MET A 40 -2.49 9.68 -4.44
CA MET A 40 -1.49 10.36 -3.62
C MET A 40 -2.10 11.41 -2.70
N GLY A 41 -1.36 11.78 -1.66
CA GLY A 41 -1.71 12.81 -0.69
C GLY A 41 -1.09 12.51 0.68
N GLU A 42 -1.03 13.50 1.55
CA GLU A 42 -0.54 13.34 2.93
C GLU A 42 -1.44 12.40 3.76
N ASN A 43 -0.97 12.04 4.96
CA ASN A 43 -1.83 11.34 5.92
C ASN A 43 -3.02 12.22 6.29
N GLY A 44 -4.22 11.63 6.31
CA GLY A 44 -5.46 12.40 6.51
C GLY A 44 -6.00 13.10 5.24
N ALA A 45 -5.37 12.98 4.08
CA ALA A 45 -5.84 13.60 2.83
C ALA A 45 -7.17 13.05 2.29
N GLY A 46 -7.70 11.95 2.86
CA GLY A 46 -8.95 11.31 2.42
C GLY A 46 -8.77 10.05 1.56
N LYS A 47 -7.55 9.62 1.24
CA LYS A 47 -7.27 8.46 0.37
C LYS A 47 -7.99 7.19 0.83
N SER A 48 -7.76 6.79 2.08
CA SER A 48 -8.38 5.57 2.63
C SER A 48 -9.90 5.71 2.77
N THR A 49 -10.42 6.93 2.96
CA THR A 49 -11.87 7.19 2.98
C THR A 49 -12.45 7.00 1.57
N LEU A 50 -11.78 7.51 0.53
CA LEU A 50 -12.22 7.33 -0.86
C LEU A 50 -12.24 5.86 -1.25
N VAL A 51 -11.21 5.11 -0.88
CA VAL A 51 -11.16 3.64 -1.09
C VAL A 51 -12.27 2.93 -0.34
N LYS A 52 -12.52 3.28 0.93
CA LYS A 52 -13.59 2.68 1.72
C LYS A 52 -14.99 3.00 1.17
N VAL A 53 -15.18 4.14 0.52
CA VAL A 53 -16.39 4.46 -0.23
C VAL A 53 -16.48 3.58 -1.49
N LEU A 54 -15.42 3.48 -2.28
CA LEU A 54 -15.37 2.63 -3.47
C LEU A 54 -15.64 1.15 -3.16
N THR A 55 -15.19 0.68 -2.02
CA THR A 55 -15.31 -0.73 -1.60
C THR A 55 -16.54 -1.02 -0.75
N GLY A 56 -17.48 -0.08 -0.61
CA GLY A 56 -18.74 -0.27 0.13
C GLY A 56 -18.60 -0.39 1.66
N VAL A 57 -17.42 -0.05 2.22
CA VAL A 57 -17.23 0.04 3.69
C VAL A 57 -17.96 1.25 4.24
N TYR A 58 -17.97 2.34 3.47
CA TYR A 58 -18.72 3.56 3.79
C TYR A 58 -19.64 3.93 2.64
N GLN A 59 -20.88 4.32 2.97
CA GLN A 59 -21.76 4.98 2.01
C GLN A 59 -21.33 6.43 1.85
N PRO A 60 -21.26 6.97 0.63
CA PRO A 60 -21.08 8.40 0.41
C PRO A 60 -22.33 9.18 0.91
N ASP A 61 -22.14 10.39 1.42
CA ASP A 61 -23.25 11.26 1.81
C ASP A 61 -23.77 12.06 0.59
N ALA A 62 -22.93 12.19 -0.45
CA ALA A 62 -23.29 12.71 -1.77
C ALA A 62 -22.34 12.20 -2.84
N GLY A 63 -22.76 12.32 -4.11
CA GLY A 63 -22.01 11.88 -5.28
C GLY A 63 -22.50 10.53 -5.83
N THR A 64 -21.87 10.09 -6.91
CA THR A 64 -22.24 8.85 -7.63
C THR A 64 -21.02 8.02 -7.95
N ILE A 65 -21.22 6.70 -8.00
CA ILE A 65 -20.20 5.73 -8.42
C ILE A 65 -20.75 4.96 -9.63
N GLU A 66 -19.94 4.85 -10.66
CA GLU A 66 -20.23 4.02 -11.84
C GLU A 66 -19.13 2.97 -12.00
N LEU A 67 -19.52 1.74 -12.31
CA LEU A 67 -18.65 0.63 -12.70
C LEU A 67 -19.02 0.22 -14.13
N ASP A 68 -18.06 0.26 -15.07
CA ASP A 68 -18.28 0.00 -16.49
C ASP A 68 -19.44 0.82 -17.06
N GLY A 69 -19.54 2.12 -16.70
CA GLY A 69 -20.59 3.03 -17.13
C GLY A 69 -21.97 2.79 -16.50
N GLN A 70 -22.11 1.83 -15.59
CA GLN A 70 -23.36 1.56 -14.89
C GLN A 70 -23.31 2.12 -13.46
N PRO A 71 -24.32 2.88 -13.02
CA PRO A 71 -24.43 3.34 -11.64
C PRO A 71 -24.44 2.13 -10.69
N VAL A 72 -23.64 2.23 -9.62
CA VAL A 72 -23.56 1.19 -8.59
C VAL A 72 -23.60 1.82 -7.21
N GLU A 73 -24.22 1.09 -6.28
CA GLU A 73 -24.22 1.41 -4.86
C GLU A 73 -23.94 0.12 -4.10
N PHE A 74 -22.85 0.08 -3.33
CA PHE A 74 -22.46 -1.12 -2.59
C PHE A 74 -22.83 -0.98 -1.13
N ALA A 75 -23.81 -1.73 -0.65
CA ALA A 75 -24.21 -1.74 0.75
C ALA A 75 -23.16 -2.39 1.67
N SER A 76 -22.23 -3.17 1.10
CA SER A 76 -21.20 -3.89 1.84
C SER A 76 -19.95 -4.18 0.98
N PRO A 77 -18.78 -4.43 1.62
CA PRO A 77 -17.59 -4.90 0.91
C PRO A 77 -17.78 -6.20 0.12
N VAL A 78 -18.68 -7.06 0.55
CA VAL A 78 -19.00 -8.32 -0.13
C VAL A 78 -19.65 -8.05 -1.49
N GLU A 79 -20.52 -7.05 -1.57
CA GLU A 79 -21.16 -6.63 -2.83
C GLU A 79 -20.15 -6.01 -3.80
N ALA A 80 -19.26 -5.13 -3.30
CA ALA A 80 -18.19 -4.56 -4.11
C ALA A 80 -17.26 -5.66 -4.64
N GLN A 81 -16.92 -6.65 -3.80
CA GLN A 81 -16.14 -7.80 -4.21
C GLN A 81 -16.85 -8.65 -5.26
N ALA A 82 -18.15 -8.90 -5.10
CA ALA A 82 -18.95 -9.64 -6.08
C ALA A 82 -19.05 -8.90 -7.43
N ALA A 83 -18.99 -7.55 -7.42
CA ALA A 83 -18.93 -6.73 -8.63
C ALA A 83 -17.53 -6.69 -9.28
N GLY A 84 -16.50 -7.28 -8.63
CA GLY A 84 -15.14 -7.38 -9.13
C GLY A 84 -14.17 -6.32 -8.57
N ILE A 85 -14.52 -5.62 -7.48
CA ILE A 85 -13.63 -4.66 -6.80
C ILE A 85 -12.99 -5.34 -5.59
N ASN A 86 -11.71 -5.61 -5.67
CA ASN A 86 -10.95 -6.29 -4.62
C ASN A 86 -9.89 -5.38 -4.02
N THR A 87 -9.64 -5.53 -2.71
CA THR A 87 -8.68 -4.70 -1.97
C THR A 87 -7.66 -5.56 -1.22
N VAL A 88 -6.41 -5.16 -1.30
CA VAL A 88 -5.33 -5.61 -0.44
C VAL A 88 -4.94 -4.43 0.45
N TYR A 89 -5.25 -4.52 1.73
CA TYR A 89 -4.94 -3.48 2.72
C TYR A 89 -3.48 -3.57 3.16
N GLN A 90 -2.99 -2.49 3.75
CA GLN A 90 -1.62 -2.36 4.29
C GLN A 90 -1.29 -3.48 5.30
N GLU A 91 -2.22 -3.80 6.20
CA GLU A 91 -2.11 -5.01 7.02
C GLU A 91 -2.57 -6.20 6.20
N VAL A 92 -1.63 -7.07 5.87
CA VAL A 92 -1.90 -8.29 5.11
C VAL A 92 -2.78 -9.20 5.98
N ASN A 93 -4.10 -9.20 5.69
CA ASN A 93 -5.10 -10.03 6.40
C ASN A 93 -4.93 -11.52 6.06
N LEU A 94 -3.72 -12.04 6.29
CA LEU A 94 -3.36 -13.45 6.13
C LEU A 94 -3.01 -14.02 7.51
N VAL A 95 -3.19 -15.31 7.67
CA VAL A 95 -2.87 -16.03 8.92
C VAL A 95 -1.52 -16.71 8.75
N PRO A 96 -0.43 -16.19 9.37
CA PRO A 96 0.93 -16.70 9.16
C PRO A 96 1.11 -18.18 9.55
N THR A 97 0.33 -18.68 10.52
CA THR A 97 0.39 -20.06 11.01
C THR A 97 -0.28 -21.06 10.06
N LEU A 98 -1.18 -20.59 9.20
CA LEU A 98 -1.82 -21.44 8.17
C LEU A 98 -0.90 -21.60 6.96
N SER A 99 -1.11 -22.67 6.19
CA SER A 99 -0.42 -22.87 4.92
C SER A 99 -0.84 -21.83 3.88
N VAL A 100 0.00 -21.68 2.84
CA VAL A 100 -0.33 -20.81 1.69
C VAL A 100 -1.67 -21.23 1.06
N ALA A 101 -1.90 -22.54 0.90
CA ALA A 101 -3.16 -23.05 0.32
C ALA A 101 -4.38 -22.71 1.18
N GLU A 102 -4.27 -22.80 2.50
CA GLU A 102 -5.34 -22.40 3.41
C GLU A 102 -5.63 -20.90 3.32
N ASN A 103 -4.61 -20.07 3.31
CA ASN A 103 -4.77 -18.62 3.16
C ASN A 103 -5.43 -18.23 1.84
N LEU A 104 -5.02 -18.84 0.73
CA LEU A 104 -5.60 -18.56 -0.59
C LEU A 104 -7.04 -19.01 -0.74
N MET A 105 -7.37 -20.16 -0.12
CA MET A 105 -8.65 -20.84 -0.31
C MET A 105 -9.58 -20.70 0.90
N ILE A 106 -9.28 -19.81 1.84
CA ILE A 106 -10.17 -19.57 3.00
C ILE A 106 -11.58 -19.23 2.50
N GLN A 107 -12.61 -19.88 3.07
CA GLN A 107 -14.02 -19.84 2.64
C GLN A 107 -14.31 -20.36 1.21
N ARG A 108 -13.29 -20.84 0.46
CA ARG A 108 -13.40 -21.36 -0.92
C ARG A 108 -12.78 -22.75 -1.04
N GLN A 109 -12.59 -23.46 0.07
CA GLN A 109 -12.00 -24.80 0.05
C GLN A 109 -12.86 -25.75 -0.78
N ALA A 110 -12.19 -26.53 -1.63
CA ALA A 110 -12.88 -27.59 -2.35
C ALA A 110 -13.44 -28.59 -1.35
N SER A 111 -14.75 -28.83 -1.40
CA SER A 111 -15.43 -29.80 -0.53
C SER A 111 -16.09 -30.92 -1.32
N PHE A 112 -16.11 -32.08 -0.71
CA PHE A 112 -16.86 -33.24 -1.22
C PHE A 112 -17.58 -33.91 -0.06
N ARG A 113 -18.90 -34.03 -0.15
CA ARG A 113 -19.77 -34.62 0.91
C ARG A 113 -19.54 -34.00 2.31
N GLY A 114 -19.31 -32.66 2.38
CA GLY A 114 -19.09 -31.96 3.64
C GLY A 114 -17.66 -32.03 4.20
N LEU A 115 -16.76 -32.77 3.54
CA LEU A 115 -15.34 -32.85 3.92
C LEU A 115 -14.46 -32.00 2.97
N ILE A 116 -13.43 -31.35 3.50
CA ILE A 116 -12.50 -30.58 2.69
C ILE A 116 -11.60 -31.51 1.89
N ASN A 117 -11.59 -31.32 0.58
CA ASN A 117 -10.66 -32.01 -0.32
C ASN A 117 -9.34 -31.25 -0.42
N TRP A 118 -8.41 -31.53 0.48
CA TRP A 118 -7.11 -30.85 0.56
C TRP A 118 -6.26 -30.99 -0.70
N ARG A 119 -6.33 -32.12 -1.40
CA ARG A 119 -5.61 -32.31 -2.67
C ARG A 119 -6.09 -31.31 -3.72
N ARG A 120 -7.40 -31.19 -3.87
CA ARG A 120 -8.02 -30.25 -4.82
C ARG A 120 -7.83 -28.80 -4.39
N THR A 121 -7.90 -28.51 -3.10
CA THR A 121 -7.62 -27.18 -2.53
C THR A 121 -6.20 -26.72 -2.85
N ARG A 122 -5.18 -27.58 -2.65
CA ARG A 122 -3.78 -27.27 -3.02
C ARG A 122 -3.59 -27.11 -4.53
N GLU A 123 -4.27 -27.87 -5.35
CA GLU A 123 -4.23 -27.71 -6.81
C GLU A 123 -4.78 -26.34 -7.24
N LEU A 124 -5.91 -25.92 -6.69
CA LEU A 124 -6.51 -24.60 -6.94
C LEU A 124 -5.58 -23.47 -6.48
N ALA A 125 -4.96 -23.63 -5.31
CA ALA A 125 -3.99 -22.66 -4.78
C ALA A 125 -2.77 -22.50 -5.71
N ARG A 126 -2.21 -23.60 -6.20
CA ARG A 126 -1.10 -23.54 -7.19
C ARG A 126 -1.52 -22.81 -8.46
N LYS A 127 -2.73 -23.08 -8.99
CA LYS A 127 -3.25 -22.38 -10.17
C LYS A 127 -3.40 -20.87 -9.95
N ALA A 128 -3.84 -20.48 -8.74
CA ALA A 128 -3.93 -19.05 -8.40
C ALA A 128 -2.55 -18.37 -8.40
N LEU A 129 -1.53 -19.01 -7.83
CA LEU A 129 -0.16 -18.48 -7.81
C LEU A 129 0.52 -18.49 -9.18
N GLN A 130 0.26 -19.50 -10.01
CA GLN A 130 0.78 -19.58 -11.38
C GLN A 130 0.33 -18.39 -12.25
N ARG A 131 -0.83 -17.79 -11.99
CA ARG A 131 -1.29 -16.56 -12.66
C ARG A 131 -0.39 -15.36 -12.38
N LEU A 132 0.37 -15.40 -11.28
CA LEU A 132 1.34 -14.36 -10.89
C LEU A 132 2.78 -14.82 -11.13
N ASN A 133 3.00 -15.91 -11.89
CA ASN A 133 4.31 -16.53 -12.09
C ASN A 133 5.04 -16.88 -10.79
N LEU A 134 4.29 -17.18 -9.72
CA LEU A 134 4.83 -17.50 -8.41
C LEU A 134 4.78 -19.01 -8.17
N ASP A 135 5.97 -19.64 -8.13
CA ASP A 135 6.12 -21.07 -7.85
C ASP A 135 6.68 -21.26 -6.44
N ILE A 136 5.79 -21.61 -5.50
CA ILE A 136 6.14 -21.87 -4.10
C ILE A 136 5.38 -23.08 -3.58
N ASP A 137 5.86 -23.70 -2.50
CA ASP A 137 5.15 -24.80 -1.86
C ASP A 137 3.92 -24.30 -1.10
N VAL A 138 2.74 -24.56 -1.67
CA VAL A 138 1.45 -24.16 -1.08
C VAL A 138 1.12 -24.89 0.22
N GLY A 139 1.82 -25.95 0.56
CA GLY A 139 1.64 -26.70 1.80
C GLY A 139 2.39 -26.14 3.01
N ARG A 140 3.39 -25.28 2.79
CA ARG A 140 4.17 -24.66 3.86
C ARG A 140 3.40 -23.54 4.54
N SER A 141 3.69 -23.33 5.84
CA SER A 141 3.18 -22.19 6.61
C SER A 141 3.56 -20.87 5.92
N LEU A 142 2.61 -19.96 5.79
CA LEU A 142 2.81 -18.67 5.14
C LEU A 142 3.86 -17.81 5.85
N GLY A 143 3.91 -17.85 7.19
CA GLY A 143 4.90 -17.13 7.98
C GLY A 143 6.36 -17.58 7.78
N SER A 144 6.60 -18.71 7.08
CA SER A 144 7.94 -19.14 6.70
C SER A 144 8.49 -18.45 5.44
N TYR A 145 7.67 -17.67 4.76
CA TYR A 145 8.03 -16.92 3.56
C TYR A 145 8.33 -15.45 3.87
N SER A 146 9.09 -14.77 2.99
CA SER A 146 9.35 -13.34 3.10
C SER A 146 8.06 -12.51 3.02
N LEU A 147 8.07 -11.28 3.51
CA LEU A 147 6.93 -10.36 3.43
C LEU A 147 6.49 -10.13 2.00
N ALA A 148 7.42 -10.08 1.04
CA ALA A 148 7.12 -9.97 -0.39
C ALA A 148 6.28 -11.14 -0.90
N ILE A 149 6.65 -12.36 -0.55
CA ILE A 149 5.88 -13.56 -0.91
C ILE A 149 4.50 -13.52 -0.25
N GLN A 150 4.42 -13.13 1.03
CA GLN A 150 3.15 -12.97 1.72
C GLN A 150 2.25 -11.94 1.02
N GLN A 151 2.83 -10.81 0.59
CA GLN A 151 2.12 -9.78 -0.17
C GLN A 151 1.62 -10.32 -1.52
N MET A 152 2.44 -11.07 -2.26
CA MET A 152 2.02 -11.71 -3.51
C MET A 152 0.89 -12.74 -3.29
N VAL A 153 0.92 -13.48 -2.18
CA VAL A 153 -0.18 -14.39 -1.79
C VAL A 153 -1.46 -13.61 -1.48
N ALA A 154 -1.37 -12.44 -0.82
CA ALA A 154 -2.52 -11.58 -0.59
C ALA A 154 -3.15 -11.08 -1.90
N ILE A 155 -2.29 -10.65 -2.85
CA ILE A 155 -2.72 -10.25 -4.19
C ILE A 155 -3.35 -11.44 -4.93
N ALA A 156 -2.72 -12.62 -4.91
CA ALA A 156 -3.28 -13.83 -5.54
C ALA A 156 -4.66 -14.19 -4.97
N ARG A 157 -4.85 -14.02 -3.65
CA ARG A 157 -6.16 -14.23 -3.00
C ARG A 157 -7.20 -13.21 -3.45
N ALA A 158 -6.80 -11.96 -3.62
CA ALA A 158 -7.68 -10.89 -4.09
C ALA A 158 -8.04 -11.03 -5.57
N LEU A 159 -7.19 -11.68 -6.38
CA LEU A 159 -7.43 -11.90 -7.80
C LEU A 159 -8.36 -13.10 -8.02
N ASP A 160 -9.62 -12.82 -8.26
CA ASP A 160 -10.59 -13.81 -8.77
C ASP A 160 -10.71 -13.69 -10.30
N ARG A 161 -11.48 -14.62 -10.91
CA ARG A 161 -11.76 -14.61 -12.35
C ARG A 161 -12.52 -13.36 -12.80
N GLU A 162 -13.30 -12.79 -11.92
CA GLU A 162 -14.15 -11.62 -12.17
C GLU A 162 -13.54 -10.31 -11.67
N THR A 163 -12.29 -10.32 -11.18
CA THR A 163 -11.64 -9.09 -10.71
C THR A 163 -11.46 -8.10 -11.85
N LYS A 164 -12.08 -6.94 -11.70
CA LYS A 164 -12.01 -5.80 -12.63
C LYS A 164 -11.11 -4.69 -12.10
N VAL A 165 -11.14 -4.50 -10.79
CA VAL A 165 -10.41 -3.46 -10.07
C VAL A 165 -9.67 -4.08 -8.88
N LEU A 166 -8.39 -3.77 -8.75
CA LEU A 166 -7.54 -4.16 -7.63
C LEU A 166 -7.05 -2.89 -6.91
N VAL A 167 -7.40 -2.75 -5.66
CA VAL A 167 -6.91 -1.65 -4.81
C VAL A 167 -5.77 -2.17 -3.94
N LEU A 168 -4.64 -1.49 -3.97
CA LEU A 168 -3.44 -1.81 -3.19
C LEU A 168 -3.12 -0.62 -2.28
N ASP A 169 -3.25 -0.81 -0.98
CA ASP A 169 -2.97 0.22 0.02
C ASP A 169 -1.60 -0.05 0.66
N GLU A 170 -0.61 0.79 0.31
CA GLU A 170 0.80 0.73 0.74
C GLU A 170 1.45 -0.66 0.59
N PRO A 171 1.36 -1.33 -0.57
CA PRO A 171 1.76 -2.72 -0.71
C PRO A 171 3.28 -2.95 -0.60
N THR A 172 4.07 -1.89 -0.55
CA THR A 172 5.55 -1.92 -0.59
C THR A 172 6.21 -1.42 0.70
N ALA A 173 5.43 -1.04 1.72
CA ALA A 173 5.94 -0.34 2.91
C ALA A 173 7.03 -1.14 3.68
N SER A 174 7.02 -2.47 3.58
CA SER A 174 7.94 -3.36 4.29
C SER A 174 8.83 -4.20 3.37
N LEU A 175 8.94 -3.81 2.08
CA LEU A 175 9.68 -4.53 1.06
C LEU A 175 11.03 -3.86 0.76
N ASP A 176 12.04 -4.65 0.46
CA ASP A 176 13.29 -4.14 -0.07
C ASP A 176 13.19 -3.79 -1.57
N ALA A 177 14.22 -3.16 -2.15
CA ALA A 177 14.19 -2.69 -3.53
C ALA A 177 14.02 -3.83 -4.56
N LYS A 178 14.57 -5.03 -4.29
CA LYS A 178 14.43 -6.19 -5.18
C LYS A 178 13.02 -6.77 -5.10
N GLU A 179 12.48 -6.82 -3.89
CA GLU A 179 11.12 -7.29 -3.63
C GLU A 179 10.07 -6.35 -4.24
N VAL A 180 10.31 -5.03 -4.19
CA VAL A 180 9.47 -4.02 -4.86
C VAL A 180 9.46 -4.24 -6.38
N GLU A 181 10.61 -4.46 -7.02
CA GLU A 181 10.64 -4.69 -8.48
C GLU A 181 9.98 -6.01 -8.88
N ALA A 182 10.11 -7.06 -8.05
CA ALA A 182 9.39 -8.31 -8.27
C ALA A 182 7.87 -8.10 -8.20
N LEU A 183 7.39 -7.34 -7.21
CA LEU A 183 5.98 -6.97 -7.10
C LEU A 183 5.53 -6.14 -8.31
N PHE A 184 6.32 -5.16 -8.76
CA PHE A 184 5.98 -4.33 -9.92
C PHE A 184 5.88 -5.14 -11.20
N THR A 185 6.70 -6.17 -11.37
CA THR A 185 6.60 -7.11 -12.50
C THR A 185 5.24 -7.80 -12.49
N VAL A 186 4.81 -8.30 -11.33
CA VAL A 186 3.48 -8.91 -11.16
C VAL A 186 2.36 -7.91 -11.46
N LEU A 187 2.45 -6.67 -10.97
CA LEU A 187 1.42 -5.65 -11.22
C LEU A 187 1.32 -5.26 -12.71
N ARG A 188 2.46 -5.19 -13.42
CA ARG A 188 2.48 -4.98 -14.86
C ARG A 188 1.79 -6.11 -15.63
N ASP A 189 1.94 -7.35 -15.18
CA ASP A 189 1.28 -8.50 -15.81
C ASP A 189 -0.24 -8.55 -15.50
N ILE A 190 -0.65 -8.16 -14.29
CA ILE A 190 -2.07 -7.98 -13.93
C ILE A 190 -2.70 -6.89 -14.81
N LYS A 191 -2.03 -5.74 -14.97
CA LYS A 191 -2.45 -4.64 -15.85
C LYS A 191 -2.67 -5.11 -17.29
N LYS A 192 -1.74 -5.92 -17.86
CA LYS A 192 -1.87 -6.47 -19.22
C LYS A 192 -3.11 -7.35 -19.40
N GLN A 193 -3.64 -7.92 -18.31
CA GLN A 193 -4.90 -8.69 -18.32
C GLN A 193 -6.14 -7.79 -18.33
N GLY A 194 -5.98 -6.46 -18.39
CA GLY A 194 -7.08 -5.49 -18.41
C GLY A 194 -7.63 -5.14 -17.02
N ILE A 195 -7.02 -5.64 -15.94
CA ILE A 195 -7.39 -5.29 -14.58
C ILE A 195 -6.88 -3.88 -14.27
N ALA A 196 -7.78 -3.03 -13.77
CA ALA A 196 -7.46 -1.68 -13.35
C ALA A 196 -6.92 -1.69 -11.92
N ILE A 197 -5.85 -0.94 -11.63
CA ILE A 197 -5.17 -0.96 -10.34
C ILE A 197 -5.17 0.44 -9.72
N VAL A 198 -5.71 0.57 -8.51
CA VAL A 198 -5.50 1.75 -7.65
C VAL A 198 -4.30 1.46 -6.77
N PHE A 199 -3.24 2.24 -6.93
CA PHE A 199 -1.99 2.08 -6.21
C PHE A 199 -1.80 3.23 -5.24
N ILE A 200 -1.89 2.96 -3.93
CA ILE A 200 -1.72 3.95 -2.88
C ILE A 200 -0.35 3.78 -2.27
N THR A 201 0.45 4.82 -2.29
CA THR A 201 1.77 4.86 -1.67
C THR A 201 2.16 6.30 -1.35
N HIS A 202 3.10 6.47 -0.45
CA HIS A 202 3.74 7.76 -0.17
C HIS A 202 5.16 7.84 -0.80
N PHE A 203 5.63 6.78 -1.46
CA PHE A 203 6.94 6.73 -2.10
C PHE A 203 6.88 7.25 -3.54
N LEU A 204 7.34 8.48 -3.76
CA LEU A 204 7.30 9.13 -5.07
C LEU A 204 8.00 8.32 -6.17
N ASP A 205 9.18 7.75 -5.87
CA ASP A 205 9.94 6.95 -6.84
C ASP A 205 9.13 5.77 -7.37
N GLN A 206 8.35 5.14 -6.52
CA GLN A 206 7.48 4.03 -6.89
C GLN A 206 6.34 4.48 -7.80
N VAL A 207 5.74 5.65 -7.53
CA VAL A 207 4.69 6.21 -8.39
C VAL A 207 5.21 6.41 -9.80
N TYR A 208 6.41 6.99 -9.96
CA TYR A 208 7.03 7.19 -11.28
C TYR A 208 7.46 5.89 -11.96
N ALA A 209 7.77 4.84 -11.18
CA ALA A 209 8.23 3.55 -11.71
C ALA A 209 7.11 2.68 -12.27
N ILE A 210 5.87 2.80 -11.72
CA ILE A 210 4.81 1.83 -12.03
C ILE A 210 3.51 2.45 -12.56
N SER A 211 3.20 3.72 -12.23
CA SER A 211 1.88 4.29 -12.49
C SER A 211 1.79 4.93 -13.88
N ASP A 212 0.60 4.87 -14.46
CA ASP A 212 0.28 5.58 -15.72
C ASP A 212 -0.24 6.99 -15.43
N ARG A 213 -1.09 7.12 -14.41
CA ARG A 213 -1.70 8.37 -13.99
C ARG A 213 -1.59 8.55 -12.48
N VAL A 214 -1.72 9.76 -12.04
CA VAL A 214 -1.75 10.13 -10.63
C VAL A 214 -2.93 11.04 -10.34
N THR A 215 -3.59 10.82 -9.21
CA THR A 215 -4.57 11.75 -8.62
C THR A 215 -4.05 12.13 -7.23
N VAL A 216 -4.10 13.43 -6.93
CA VAL A 216 -3.69 13.97 -5.63
C VAL A 216 -4.90 14.46 -4.87
N LEU A 217 -5.04 13.99 -3.64
CA LEU A 217 -5.97 14.51 -2.64
C LEU A 217 -5.23 15.32 -1.59
N ARG A 218 -5.88 16.34 -1.05
CA ARG A 218 -5.39 17.12 0.08
C ARG A 218 -6.57 17.65 0.90
N ASN A 219 -6.55 17.40 2.21
CA ASN A 219 -7.61 17.84 3.14
C ASN A 219 -9.02 17.43 2.68
N GLY A 220 -9.15 16.20 2.17
CA GLY A 220 -10.43 15.67 1.70
C GLY A 220 -10.90 16.22 0.35
N ARG A 221 -10.10 16.98 -0.36
CA ARG A 221 -10.45 17.59 -1.66
C ARG A 221 -9.54 17.10 -2.79
N PHE A 222 -10.10 17.09 -3.98
CA PHE A 222 -9.34 16.86 -5.21
C PHE A 222 -8.42 18.05 -5.52
N VAL A 223 -7.14 17.80 -5.77
CA VAL A 223 -6.15 18.82 -6.13
C VAL A 223 -5.84 18.79 -7.63
N GLY A 224 -5.72 17.59 -8.19
CA GLY A 224 -5.46 17.43 -9.62
C GLY A 224 -5.19 15.98 -9.99
N THR A 225 -5.29 15.70 -11.29
CA THR A 225 -4.98 14.41 -11.90
C THR A 225 -4.25 14.62 -13.23
N GLY A 226 -3.48 13.63 -13.66
CA GLY A 226 -2.82 13.66 -14.98
C GLY A 226 -1.95 12.43 -15.23
N PRO A 227 -1.54 12.20 -16.50
CA PRO A 227 -0.54 11.20 -16.81
C PRO A 227 0.74 11.47 -16.03
N ILE A 228 1.34 10.43 -15.42
CA ILE A 228 2.51 10.61 -14.57
C ILE A 228 3.70 11.20 -15.35
N ALA A 229 3.81 10.88 -16.63
CA ALA A 229 4.85 11.41 -17.51
C ALA A 229 4.78 12.94 -17.70
N GLU A 230 3.60 13.54 -17.50
CA GLU A 230 3.35 14.98 -17.65
C GLU A 230 3.36 15.73 -16.32
N VAL A 231 3.51 15.05 -15.20
CA VAL A 231 3.56 15.64 -13.86
C VAL A 231 4.98 15.64 -13.33
N PRO A 232 5.74 16.74 -13.42
CA PRO A 232 7.09 16.83 -12.84
C PRO A 232 7.07 16.55 -11.33
N ARG A 233 8.14 15.93 -10.81
CA ARG A 233 8.26 15.55 -9.40
C ARG A 233 7.97 16.70 -8.42
N MET A 234 8.55 17.89 -8.70
CA MET A 234 8.32 19.08 -7.86
C MET A 234 6.87 19.55 -7.89
N LYS A 235 6.19 19.41 -9.05
CA LYS A 235 4.77 19.71 -9.17
C LYS A 235 3.94 18.76 -8.33
N LEU A 236 4.23 17.45 -8.37
CA LEU A 236 3.53 16.45 -7.56
C LEU A 236 3.71 16.74 -6.06
N VAL A 237 4.93 17.03 -5.60
CA VAL A 237 5.22 17.43 -4.21
C VAL A 237 4.43 18.69 -3.83
N THR A 238 4.42 19.72 -4.68
CA THR A 238 3.66 20.95 -4.45
C THR A 238 2.16 20.69 -4.34
N MET A 239 1.61 19.82 -5.20
CA MET A 239 0.20 19.43 -5.14
C MET A 239 -0.14 18.75 -3.81
N MET A 240 0.75 17.87 -3.32
CA MET A 240 0.56 17.17 -2.05
C MET A 240 0.64 18.12 -0.84
N LEU A 241 1.70 18.94 -0.76
CA LEU A 241 1.99 19.80 0.40
C LEU A 241 1.20 21.12 0.39
N GLY A 242 0.78 21.60 -0.79
CA GLY A 242 0.07 22.88 -0.95
C GLY A 242 0.92 24.12 -0.76
N ARG A 243 2.22 23.97 -0.59
CA ARG A 243 3.19 25.05 -0.56
C ARG A 243 4.10 24.90 -1.76
N GLN A 244 4.48 26.01 -2.39
CA GLN A 244 5.65 25.96 -3.25
C GLN A 244 6.83 25.57 -2.36
N VAL A 245 7.38 24.40 -2.59
CA VAL A 245 8.70 24.05 -2.07
C VAL A 245 9.65 24.91 -2.87
N SER A 246 9.81 26.18 -2.45
CA SER A 246 10.93 26.98 -2.89
C SER A 246 12.16 26.14 -2.52
N GLY A 247 13.03 25.90 -3.49
CA GLY A 247 14.26 25.12 -3.33
C GLY A 247 15.30 25.78 -2.40
N GLN A 248 14.85 26.49 -1.39
CA GLN A 248 15.65 26.81 -0.23
C GLN A 248 15.79 25.48 0.54
N THR A 249 16.94 24.86 0.38
CA THR A 249 17.52 24.10 1.48
C THR A 249 17.14 24.85 2.74
N SER A 250 16.28 24.23 3.57
CA SER A 250 15.99 24.78 4.90
C SER A 250 17.34 25.27 5.45
N ASP A 251 17.41 26.54 5.83
CA ASP A 251 18.45 27.05 6.72
C ASP A 251 18.35 26.25 8.04
N HIS A 252 18.72 24.99 7.97
CA HIS A 252 19.20 24.33 9.16
C HIS A 252 20.52 25.04 9.44
N PRO A 253 20.67 25.64 10.61
CA PRO A 253 21.94 26.18 10.99
C PRO A 253 23.00 25.10 10.71
N PRO A 254 24.14 25.43 10.13
CA PRO A 254 25.18 24.47 9.83
C PRO A 254 25.41 23.61 11.06
N VAL A 255 25.62 22.32 10.86
CA VAL A 255 25.83 21.31 11.92
C VAL A 255 26.89 21.77 12.94
N ASP A 256 27.81 22.64 12.52
CA ASP A 256 28.80 23.26 13.35
C ASP A 256 28.27 24.25 14.40
N SER A 257 26.99 24.62 14.38
CA SER A 257 26.42 25.52 15.39
C SER A 257 25.81 24.79 16.60
N ILE A 258 25.76 23.46 16.60
CA ILE A 258 25.36 22.67 17.77
C ILE A 258 26.57 22.67 18.73
N LYS A 259 26.55 23.55 19.71
CA LYS A 259 27.53 23.51 20.81
C LYS A 259 27.30 22.21 21.58
N THR A 260 28.12 21.20 21.29
CA THR A 260 28.10 19.89 21.95
C THR A 260 28.93 19.88 23.26
N ASP A 261 29.06 21.03 23.92
CA ASP A 261 29.84 21.17 25.17
C ASP A 261 29.14 20.59 26.39
N GLY A 262 27.98 19.97 26.25
CA GLY A 262 27.26 19.32 27.33
C GLY A 262 27.84 17.97 27.71
N ALA A 263 27.83 17.65 29.04
CA ALA A 263 28.12 16.30 29.52
C ALA A 263 27.20 15.26 28.79
N PRO A 264 27.70 14.04 28.52
CA PRO A 264 26.89 13.00 27.93
C PRO A 264 25.70 12.69 28.85
N LEU A 265 24.49 12.74 28.26
CA LEU A 265 23.27 12.33 28.94
C LEU A 265 23.14 10.80 28.95
N PHE A 266 23.62 10.18 27.88
CA PHE A 266 23.63 8.71 27.74
C PHE A 266 24.85 8.30 26.88
N GLU A 267 25.54 7.25 27.33
CA GLU A 267 26.68 6.69 26.63
C GLU A 267 26.50 5.17 26.52
N ALA A 268 26.55 4.64 25.32
CA ALA A 268 26.56 3.23 25.03
C ALA A 268 27.95 2.84 24.53
N LYS A 269 28.57 1.86 25.11
CA LYS A 269 29.89 1.31 24.73
C LYS A 269 29.77 -0.19 24.53
N ASP A 270 30.19 -0.67 23.37
CA ASP A 270 30.22 -2.10 23.03
C ASP A 270 28.84 -2.77 23.24
N VAL A 271 27.76 -2.03 22.96
CA VAL A 271 26.40 -2.50 23.22
C VAL A 271 25.89 -3.24 21.99
N GLY A 272 25.66 -4.54 22.17
CA GLY A 272 25.17 -5.41 21.12
C GLY A 272 24.34 -6.56 21.65
N ARG A 273 23.76 -7.35 20.77
CA ARG A 273 23.06 -8.58 21.10
C ARG A 273 23.46 -9.70 20.14
N SER A 274 24.01 -10.77 20.68
CA SER A 274 24.46 -11.92 19.89
C SER A 274 23.41 -12.36 18.86
N ARG A 275 23.79 -12.50 17.58
CA ARG A 275 22.99 -12.87 16.41
C ARG A 275 22.01 -11.82 15.90
N TYR A 276 21.79 -10.68 16.59
CA TYR A 276 20.78 -9.69 16.20
C TYR A 276 21.35 -8.29 15.97
N LEU A 277 22.35 -7.88 16.74
CA LEU A 277 22.96 -6.57 16.64
C LEU A 277 24.45 -6.68 16.95
N ASN A 278 25.30 -6.28 15.99
CA ASN A 278 26.72 -6.13 16.25
C ASN A 278 26.94 -5.01 17.28
N PRO A 279 28.04 -5.10 18.08
CA PRO A 279 28.36 -4.06 19.04
C PRO A 279 28.46 -2.69 18.40
N ILE A 280 27.84 -1.70 19.04
CA ILE A 280 27.84 -0.30 18.63
C ILE A 280 28.19 0.61 19.79
N ASP A 281 28.87 1.68 19.49
CA ASP A 281 29.15 2.79 20.40
C ASP A 281 28.38 4.02 19.93
N PHE A 282 27.71 4.70 20.86
CA PHE A 282 27.16 6.02 20.56
C PHE A 282 26.94 6.82 21.85
N THR A 283 26.90 8.13 21.71
CA THR A 283 26.72 9.08 22.83
C THR A 283 25.58 10.03 22.46
N LEU A 284 24.69 10.28 23.44
CA LEU A 284 23.63 11.28 23.36
C LEU A 284 23.89 12.39 24.38
N ARG A 285 23.86 13.64 23.97
CA ARG A 285 24.09 14.81 24.82
C ARG A 285 22.78 15.55 25.11
N THR A 286 22.77 16.33 26.16
CA THR A 286 21.59 17.14 26.49
C THR A 286 21.27 18.12 25.39
N GLY A 287 20.01 18.12 24.93
CA GLY A 287 19.54 18.99 23.84
C GLY A 287 19.91 18.51 22.42
N GLU A 288 20.58 17.35 22.30
CA GLU A 288 20.97 16.77 21.02
C GLU A 288 19.85 15.87 20.47
N VAL A 289 19.68 15.89 19.15
CA VAL A 289 18.83 14.93 18.42
C VAL A 289 19.71 14.04 17.55
N VAL A 290 19.80 12.77 17.89
CA VAL A 290 20.58 11.78 17.14
C VAL A 290 19.66 10.97 16.24
N GLY A 291 19.94 10.98 14.92
CA GLY A 291 19.21 10.21 13.93
C GLY A 291 19.83 8.82 13.71
N LEU A 292 19.05 7.75 13.87
CA LEU A 292 19.46 6.39 13.50
C LEU A 292 19.01 6.09 12.07
N ALA A 293 19.94 6.05 11.11
CA ALA A 293 19.71 5.74 9.72
C ALA A 293 20.26 4.36 9.33
N GLY A 294 19.64 3.71 8.36
CA GLY A 294 20.07 2.40 7.85
C GLY A 294 18.99 1.70 7.03
N LEU A 295 19.37 0.68 6.29
CA LEU A 295 18.46 -0.16 5.51
C LEU A 295 17.59 -1.05 6.42
N LEU A 296 16.56 -1.67 5.83
CA LEU A 296 15.75 -2.68 6.52
C LEU A 296 16.69 -3.82 7.02
N GLY A 297 16.54 -4.23 8.27
CA GLY A 297 17.40 -5.24 8.89
C GLY A 297 18.77 -4.74 9.38
N SER A 298 19.04 -3.42 9.33
CA SER A 298 20.31 -2.85 9.83
C SER A 298 20.44 -2.76 11.35
N GLY A 299 19.43 -3.21 12.10
CA GLY A 299 19.47 -3.21 13.57
C GLY A 299 18.97 -1.93 14.23
N ARG A 300 18.37 -0.96 13.50
CA ARG A 300 17.86 0.30 14.09
C ARG A 300 16.85 0.09 15.19
N THR A 301 15.87 -0.80 14.96
CA THR A 301 14.83 -1.14 15.92
C THR A 301 15.41 -1.84 17.14
N GLU A 302 16.35 -2.74 16.93
CA GLU A 302 17.06 -3.47 17.96
C GLU A 302 17.90 -2.52 18.82
N THR A 303 18.61 -1.58 18.19
CA THR A 303 19.34 -0.50 18.88
C THR A 303 18.41 0.33 19.77
N SER A 304 17.27 0.78 19.21
CA SER A 304 16.30 1.58 19.97
C SER A 304 15.73 0.79 21.17
N LYS A 305 15.43 -0.49 20.98
CA LYS A 305 14.95 -1.36 22.08
C LYS A 305 15.99 -1.57 23.16
N LEU A 306 17.27 -1.74 22.79
CA LEU A 306 18.38 -1.85 23.74
C LEU A 306 18.53 -0.58 24.58
N VAL A 307 18.51 0.59 23.94
CA VAL A 307 18.60 1.88 24.63
C VAL A 307 17.44 2.09 25.60
N PHE A 308 16.24 1.64 25.20
CA PHE A 308 15.03 1.73 26.01
C PHE A 308 14.96 0.66 27.13
N GLY A 309 15.85 -0.35 27.10
CA GLY A 309 15.81 -1.45 28.06
C GLY A 309 14.70 -2.46 27.85
N ALA A 310 14.19 -2.57 26.61
CA ALA A 310 13.09 -3.48 26.26
C ALA A 310 13.55 -4.88 25.82
N VAL A 311 14.85 -5.16 25.80
CA VAL A 311 15.48 -6.44 25.40
C VAL A 311 16.75 -6.71 26.19
#